data_b9b3caa2ac561101b1f00a30612ae6e3
#
_entry.id   b9b3caa2ac561101b1f00a30612ae6e3
#
_cell.length_a   1.000
_cell.length_b   1.000
_cell.length_c   1.000
_cell.angle_alpha   90.00
_cell.angle_beta   90.00
_cell.angle_gamma   90.00
#
_symmetry.space_group_name_H-M   'P 1'
#
loop_
_entity.id
_entity.type
_entity.pdbx_description
1 polymer ?
#
loop_
_entity_poly.entity_id
_entity_poly.type
_entity_poly.pdbx_seq_one_letter_code
_entity_poly.pdbx_strand_id
1 'polypeptide(L)'
;YGLGSANKDLPAFVVLLSKNTDPQAQPIYARLWGSSFLPSNHQGVKFRSGADPVLYLKDPTGDTPKGRRQLLDSLSELNQIRQAETGNPEINTRIAAYEMAHRMQMSVPDLTDLSKEPESTFKLYGEDARNPGSHAANCLLARRLCERGVRFIQLYHRGWDHHSNIPGRHPKITKETDQGSAALVMDL
;
A
#
# COMPACT_ATOMS: atom_id res chain seq x y z
N TYR A 1 -0.52 -3.80 15.96
CA TYR A 1 -1.30 -2.68 16.47
C TYR A 1 -0.57 -1.91 17.56
N GLY A 2 -0.20 -2.52 18.67
CA GLY A 2 0.31 -1.84 19.86
C GLY A 2 1.69 -1.22 19.72
N LEU A 3 2.46 -1.60 18.71
CA LEU A 3 3.84 -1.14 18.56
C LEU A 3 4.00 0.02 17.57
N GLY A 4 2.98 0.33 16.78
CA GLY A 4 3.05 1.37 15.76
C GLY A 4 4.21 1.21 14.78
N SER A 5 4.69 2.31 14.23
CA SER A 5 5.88 2.36 13.37
C SER A 5 6.75 3.55 13.75
N ALA A 6 8.06 3.36 13.70
CA ALA A 6 9.02 4.46 13.84
C ALA A 6 9.08 5.34 12.58
N ASN A 7 8.66 4.82 11.44
CA ASN A 7 8.58 5.56 10.19
C ASN A 7 7.40 6.54 10.26
N LYS A 8 7.67 7.82 9.96
CA LYS A 8 6.68 8.90 9.96
C LYS A 8 6.16 9.23 8.57
N ASP A 9 6.82 8.75 7.51
CA ASP A 9 6.56 9.11 6.13
C ASP A 9 5.75 8.05 5.36
N LEU A 10 5.60 6.85 5.95
CA LEU A 10 4.83 5.74 5.41
C LEU A 10 3.88 5.18 6.47
N PRO A 11 2.73 4.61 6.04
CA PRO A 11 1.80 3.96 6.96
C PRO A 11 2.46 2.77 7.67
N ALA A 12 2.06 2.51 8.92
CA ALA A 12 2.51 1.34 9.66
C ALA A 12 1.97 0.02 9.08
N PHE A 13 0.84 0.09 8.37
CA PHE A 13 0.18 -1.04 7.73
C PHE A 13 -0.12 -0.74 6.27
N VAL A 14 0.51 -1.46 5.36
CA VAL A 14 0.33 -1.33 3.90
C VAL A 14 -0.28 -2.61 3.34
N VAL A 15 -1.19 -2.43 2.40
CA VAL A 15 -1.88 -3.53 1.69
C VAL A 15 -1.56 -3.46 0.21
N LEU A 16 -1.11 -4.56 -0.33
CA LEU A 16 -0.79 -4.74 -1.74
C LEU A 16 -1.72 -5.81 -2.35
N LEU A 17 -2.47 -5.44 -3.36
CA LEU A 17 -3.39 -6.35 -4.04
C LEU A 17 -2.90 -6.59 -5.46
N SER A 18 -2.56 -7.84 -5.76
CA SER A 18 -2.09 -8.23 -7.08
C SER A 18 -3.22 -8.23 -8.12
N LYS A 19 -2.89 -7.84 -9.33
CA LYS A 19 -3.71 -8.16 -10.50
C LYS A 19 -3.73 -9.68 -10.68
N ASN A 20 -4.87 -10.19 -11.05
CA ASN A 20 -5.08 -11.60 -11.31
C ASN A 20 -5.49 -11.78 -12.76
N THR A 21 -5.03 -12.85 -13.38
CA THR A 21 -5.40 -13.21 -14.76
C THR A 21 -6.71 -13.98 -14.86
N ASP A 22 -7.27 -14.44 -13.73
CA ASP A 22 -8.57 -15.13 -13.72
C ASP A 22 -9.72 -14.09 -13.67
N PRO A 23 -10.54 -13.96 -14.73
CA PRO A 23 -11.65 -13.02 -14.76
C PRO A 23 -12.77 -13.37 -13.77
N GLN A 24 -12.82 -14.60 -13.27
CA GLN A 24 -13.80 -15.08 -12.29
C GLN A 24 -13.33 -14.93 -10.84
N ALA A 25 -12.12 -14.40 -10.63
CA ALA A 25 -11.57 -14.21 -9.29
C ALA A 25 -12.47 -13.31 -8.45
N GLN A 26 -12.83 -13.76 -7.25
CA GLN A 26 -13.67 -13.02 -6.33
C GLN A 26 -13.03 -11.70 -5.91
N PRO A 27 -13.82 -10.63 -5.72
CA PRO A 27 -13.31 -9.36 -5.24
C PRO A 27 -12.84 -9.47 -3.79
N ILE A 28 -11.76 -8.78 -3.47
CA ILE A 28 -11.27 -8.61 -2.10
C ILE A 28 -11.71 -7.23 -1.59
N TYR A 29 -12.40 -7.22 -0.49
CA TYR A 29 -13.05 -6.02 0.05
C TYR A 29 -12.19 -5.32 1.10
N ALA A 30 -12.29 -3.98 1.15
CA ALA A 30 -11.53 -3.14 2.07
C ALA A 30 -11.75 -3.46 3.56
N ARG A 31 -12.86 -4.10 3.92
CA ARG A 31 -13.11 -4.57 5.30
C ARG A 31 -12.05 -5.54 5.84
N LEU A 32 -11.29 -6.21 4.95
CA LEU A 32 -10.23 -7.15 5.35
C LEU A 32 -9.00 -6.45 5.95
N TRP A 33 -8.85 -5.16 5.74
CA TRP A 33 -7.78 -4.34 6.34
C TRP A 33 -8.32 -3.09 7.03
N GLY A 34 -9.60 -3.09 7.35
CA GLY A 34 -10.22 -2.08 8.18
C GLY A 34 -9.75 -2.18 9.64
N SER A 35 -9.87 -1.08 10.37
CA SER A 35 -9.49 -1.01 11.79
C SER A 35 -10.44 -1.76 12.72
N SER A 36 -11.61 -2.15 12.24
CA SER A 36 -12.66 -2.77 13.05
C SER A 36 -13.04 -1.90 14.27
N PHE A 37 -12.87 -2.40 15.49
CA PHE A 37 -13.15 -1.66 16.73
C PHE A 37 -11.99 -0.75 17.18
N LEU A 38 -10.85 -0.80 16.51
CA LEU A 38 -9.72 0.08 16.79
C LEU A 38 -9.90 1.45 16.14
N PRO A 39 -9.23 2.50 16.64
CA PRO A 39 -9.18 3.80 15.95
C PRO A 39 -8.74 3.67 14.49
N SER A 40 -9.24 4.56 13.64
CA SER A 40 -9.04 4.48 12.19
C SER A 40 -7.58 4.66 11.74
N ASN A 41 -6.69 5.17 12.60
CA ASN A 41 -5.25 5.23 12.35
C ASN A 41 -4.57 3.84 12.29
N HIS A 42 -5.24 2.78 12.71
CA HIS A 42 -4.76 1.39 12.60
C HIS A 42 -5.23 0.68 11.33
N GLN A 43 -6.00 1.37 10.47
CA GLN A 43 -6.46 0.83 9.20
C GLN A 43 -5.31 0.67 8.21
N GLY A 44 -5.34 -0.44 7.43
CA GLY A 44 -4.40 -0.65 6.35
C GLY A 44 -4.61 0.33 5.19
N VAL A 45 -3.51 0.86 4.67
CA VAL A 45 -3.50 1.73 3.50
C VAL A 45 -3.20 0.88 2.26
N LYS A 46 -4.18 0.80 1.35
CA LYS A 46 -4.02 0.07 0.10
C LYS A 46 -3.18 0.87 -0.89
N PHE A 47 -2.03 0.32 -1.27
CA PHE A 47 -1.27 0.81 -2.41
C PHE A 47 -1.81 0.19 -3.71
N ARG A 48 -1.92 1.01 -4.73
CA ARG A 48 -2.38 0.61 -6.06
C ARG A 48 -1.16 0.35 -6.95
N SER A 49 -1.34 -0.58 -7.85
CA SER A 49 -0.33 -0.83 -8.88
C SER A 49 -0.44 0.20 -9.99
N GLY A 50 0.66 0.84 -10.35
CA GLY A 50 0.74 1.80 -11.45
C GLY A 50 1.30 3.16 -11.04
N ALA A 51 1.10 4.15 -11.90
CA ALA A 51 1.68 5.49 -11.76
C ALA A 51 1.17 6.28 -10.54
N ASP A 52 0.00 5.92 -10.02
CA ASP A 52 -0.60 6.55 -8.84
C ASP A 52 -0.82 5.48 -7.74
N PRO A 53 0.23 5.12 -7.00
CA PRO A 53 0.20 4.04 -6.01
C PRO A 53 -0.73 4.32 -4.82
N VAL A 54 -0.96 5.58 -4.51
CA VAL A 54 -1.92 6.01 -3.51
C VAL A 54 -2.86 7.03 -4.13
N LEU A 55 -4.16 6.90 -3.88
CA LEU A 55 -5.16 7.84 -4.39
C LEU A 55 -4.88 9.26 -3.88
N TYR A 56 -5.08 10.23 -4.76
CA TYR A 56 -4.93 11.66 -4.45
C TYR A 56 -3.51 12.07 -4.01
N LEU A 57 -2.49 11.28 -4.39
CA LEU A 57 -1.10 11.64 -4.13
C LEU A 57 -0.68 12.85 -4.97
N LYS A 58 -1.15 12.91 -6.23
CA LYS A 58 -0.91 14.06 -7.11
C LYS A 58 -2.05 15.05 -7.03
N ASP A 59 -1.70 16.31 -7.02
CA ASP A 59 -2.66 17.40 -7.04
C ASP A 59 -3.25 17.55 -8.45
N PRO A 60 -4.55 17.38 -8.66
CA PRO A 60 -5.15 17.49 -9.99
C PRO A 60 -5.21 18.93 -10.51
N THR A 61 -5.06 19.93 -9.67
CA THR A 61 -5.26 21.35 -10.00
C THR A 61 -3.98 22.16 -10.10
N GLY A 62 -2.81 21.53 -9.94
CA GLY A 62 -1.52 22.23 -10.04
C GLY A 62 -1.19 23.15 -8.88
N ASP A 63 -1.77 22.89 -7.70
CA ASP A 63 -1.39 23.60 -6.48
C ASP A 63 0.11 23.45 -6.20
N THR A 64 0.70 24.52 -5.70
CA THR A 64 2.10 24.46 -5.30
C THR A 64 2.25 23.72 -3.96
N PRO A 65 3.39 23.06 -3.71
CA PRO A 65 3.67 22.40 -2.41
C PRO A 65 3.46 23.35 -1.21
N LYS A 66 3.74 24.64 -1.39
CA LYS A 66 3.52 25.67 -0.38
C LYS A 66 2.03 25.94 -0.13
N GLY A 67 1.23 26.04 -1.20
CA GLY A 67 -0.22 26.24 -1.08
C GLY A 67 -0.88 25.05 -0.40
N ARG A 68 -0.46 23.83 -0.75
CA ARG A 68 -0.95 22.63 -0.09
C ARG A 68 -0.57 22.56 1.38
N ARG A 69 0.65 22.93 1.74
CA ARG A 69 1.05 23.02 3.16
C ARG A 69 0.17 24.01 3.93
N GLN A 70 -0.06 25.18 3.38
CA GLN A 70 -0.95 26.17 4.00
C GLN A 70 -2.39 25.68 4.18
N LEU A 71 -2.93 24.96 3.18
CA LEU A 71 -4.26 24.36 3.28
C LEU A 71 -4.31 23.33 4.41
N LEU A 72 -3.30 22.46 4.53
CA LEU A 72 -3.23 21.44 5.59
C LEU A 72 -3.10 22.10 6.98
N ASP A 73 -2.32 23.15 7.10
CA ASP A 73 -2.19 23.90 8.35
C ASP A 73 -3.52 24.53 8.76
N SER A 74 -4.23 25.16 7.83
CA SER A 74 -5.56 25.74 8.08
C SER A 74 -6.61 24.68 8.45
N LEU A 75 -6.60 23.52 7.76
CA LEU A 75 -7.49 22.40 8.10
C LEU A 75 -7.17 21.80 9.47
N SER A 76 -5.89 21.73 9.83
CA SER A 76 -5.46 21.28 11.15
C SER A 76 -5.97 22.20 12.24
N GLU A 77 -5.82 23.51 12.07
CA GLU A 77 -6.32 24.53 13.01
C GLU A 77 -7.83 24.43 13.20
N LEU A 78 -8.61 24.40 12.13
CA LEU A 78 -10.07 24.22 12.18
C LEU A 78 -10.47 22.93 12.88
N ASN A 79 -9.78 21.83 12.61
CA ASN A 79 -10.06 20.57 13.26
C ASN A 79 -9.71 20.59 14.75
N GLN A 80 -8.65 21.28 15.16
CA GLN A 80 -8.28 21.45 16.57
C GLN A 80 -9.34 22.25 17.34
N ILE A 81 -9.87 23.33 16.75
CA ILE A 81 -10.99 24.09 17.33
C ILE A 81 -12.19 23.17 17.54
N ARG A 82 -12.56 22.41 16.50
CA ARG A 82 -13.69 21.49 16.58
C ARG A 82 -13.48 20.36 17.58
N GLN A 83 -12.24 19.88 17.73
CA GLN A 83 -11.90 18.89 18.73
C GLN A 83 -12.05 19.43 20.15
N ALA A 84 -11.61 20.67 20.39
CA ALA A 84 -11.77 21.33 21.69
C ALA A 84 -13.27 21.49 22.08
N GLU A 85 -14.14 21.73 21.09
CA GLU A 85 -15.58 21.85 21.29
C GLU A 85 -16.28 20.51 21.54
N THR A 86 -15.89 19.46 20.78
CA THR A 86 -16.63 18.20 20.75
C THR A 86 -16.01 17.09 21.58
N GLY A 87 -14.71 17.19 21.90
CA GLY A 87 -13.95 16.12 22.58
C GLY A 87 -13.75 14.84 21.74
N ASN A 88 -14.06 14.86 20.43
CA ASN A 88 -14.04 13.66 19.61
C ASN A 88 -12.60 13.28 19.20
N PRO A 89 -12.05 12.12 19.66
CA PRO A 89 -10.68 11.71 19.36
C PRO A 89 -10.41 11.40 17.89
N GLU A 90 -11.44 11.05 17.09
CA GLU A 90 -11.30 10.79 15.66
C GLU A 90 -10.86 12.02 14.85
N ILE A 91 -11.05 13.22 15.39
CA ILE A 91 -10.56 14.45 14.76
C ILE A 91 -9.03 14.45 14.70
N ASN A 92 -8.35 14.04 15.77
CA ASN A 92 -6.89 13.93 15.81
C ASN A 92 -6.39 12.86 14.81
N THR A 93 -7.10 11.75 14.70
CA THR A 93 -6.80 10.72 13.72
C THR A 93 -6.90 11.24 12.29
N ARG A 94 -7.90 12.07 12.01
CA ARG A 94 -8.07 12.72 10.69
C ARG A 94 -6.93 13.68 10.38
N ILE A 95 -6.53 14.51 11.34
CA ILE A 95 -5.37 15.42 11.20
C ILE A 95 -4.12 14.59 10.86
N ALA A 96 -3.85 13.56 11.63
CA ALA A 96 -2.71 12.67 11.41
C ALA A 96 -2.74 11.98 10.04
N ALA A 97 -3.93 11.62 9.55
CA ALA A 97 -4.10 11.02 8.21
C ALA A 97 -3.77 12.02 7.09
N TYR A 98 -4.16 13.27 7.20
CA TYR A 98 -3.81 14.32 6.24
C TYR A 98 -2.30 14.60 6.21
N GLU A 99 -1.68 14.68 7.38
CA GLU A 99 -0.23 14.84 7.49
C GLU A 99 0.53 13.66 6.89
N MET A 100 0.06 12.43 7.16
CA MET A 100 0.61 11.22 6.55
C MET A 100 0.49 11.26 5.02
N ALA A 101 -0.68 11.58 4.49
CA ALA A 101 -0.90 11.66 3.05
C ALA A 101 0.04 12.68 2.39
N HIS A 102 0.28 13.83 3.03
CA HIS A 102 1.22 14.83 2.53
C HIS A 102 2.67 14.31 2.50
N ARG A 103 3.14 13.66 3.58
CA ARG A 103 4.48 13.06 3.62
C ARG A 103 4.64 11.94 2.58
N MET A 104 3.60 11.15 2.37
CA MET A 104 3.60 10.09 1.35
C MET A 104 3.77 10.64 -0.08
N GLN A 105 3.33 11.86 -0.37
CA GLN A 105 3.56 12.47 -1.68
C GLN A 105 5.04 12.59 -2.04
N MET A 106 5.89 12.76 -1.04
CA MET A 106 7.35 12.88 -1.24
C MET A 106 8.06 11.53 -1.26
N SER A 107 7.59 10.56 -0.47
CA SER A 107 8.28 9.27 -0.26
C SER A 107 7.82 8.15 -1.19
N VAL A 108 6.54 8.13 -1.56
CA VAL A 108 5.96 7.02 -2.35
C VAL A 108 6.45 6.96 -3.80
N PRO A 109 6.65 8.07 -4.53
CA PRO A 109 7.16 8.00 -5.90
C PRO A 109 8.50 7.28 -6.01
N ASP A 110 9.47 7.60 -5.15
CA ASP A 110 10.77 6.91 -5.14
C ASP A 110 10.65 5.45 -4.69
N LEU A 111 9.79 5.16 -3.72
CA LEU A 111 9.51 3.80 -3.26
C LEU A 111 9.00 2.90 -4.39
N THR A 112 8.10 3.41 -5.22
CA THR A 112 7.42 2.63 -6.28
C THR A 112 8.15 2.61 -7.61
N ASP A 113 9.20 3.41 -7.77
CA ASP A 113 10.06 3.39 -8.94
C ASP A 113 11.02 2.18 -8.91
N LEU A 114 10.59 1.10 -9.54
CA LEU A 114 11.38 -0.13 -9.66
C LEU A 114 12.44 -0.07 -10.77
N SER A 115 12.49 1.00 -11.57
CA SER A 115 13.44 1.13 -12.68
C SER A 115 14.91 1.20 -12.22
N LYS A 116 15.13 1.56 -10.95
CA LYS A 116 16.44 1.63 -10.31
C LYS A 116 16.95 0.29 -9.76
N GLU A 117 16.13 -0.74 -9.77
CA GLU A 117 16.52 -2.05 -9.31
C GLU A 117 17.53 -2.71 -10.28
N PRO A 118 18.57 -3.37 -9.77
CA PRO A 118 19.53 -4.05 -10.62
C PRO A 118 18.92 -5.27 -11.31
N GLU A 119 19.50 -5.68 -12.42
CA GLU A 119 19.05 -6.84 -13.20
C GLU A 119 19.02 -8.14 -12.38
N SER A 120 19.94 -8.27 -11.41
CA SER A 120 19.98 -9.42 -10.48
C SER A 120 18.69 -9.55 -9.65
N THR A 121 18.11 -8.42 -9.24
CA THR A 121 16.82 -8.41 -8.52
C THR A 121 15.70 -8.95 -9.41
N PHE A 122 15.61 -8.52 -10.66
CA PHE A 122 14.59 -9.04 -11.58
C PHE A 122 14.80 -10.53 -11.92
N LYS A 123 16.05 -11.00 -11.98
CA LYS A 123 16.33 -12.45 -12.10
C LYS A 123 15.84 -13.24 -10.90
N LEU A 124 15.98 -12.70 -9.70
CA LEU A 124 15.52 -13.32 -8.45
C LEU A 124 13.99 -13.35 -8.37
N TYR A 125 13.34 -12.20 -8.52
CA TYR A 125 11.88 -12.06 -8.39
C TYR A 125 11.09 -12.56 -9.62
N GLY A 126 11.75 -12.74 -10.76
CA GLY A 126 11.16 -13.11 -12.04
C GLY A 126 10.80 -11.89 -12.89
N GLU A 127 10.69 -12.13 -14.22
CA GLU A 127 10.38 -11.08 -15.20
C GLU A 127 9.04 -10.38 -14.92
N ASP A 128 8.08 -11.07 -14.32
CA ASP A 128 6.81 -10.49 -13.90
C ASP A 128 6.97 -9.36 -12.87
N ALA A 129 8.08 -9.28 -12.17
CA ALA A 129 8.37 -8.16 -11.27
C ALA A 129 8.49 -6.80 -12.01
N ARG A 130 8.72 -6.81 -13.32
CA ARG A 130 8.70 -5.60 -14.17
C ARG A 130 7.28 -5.11 -14.48
N ASN A 131 6.28 -5.95 -14.25
CA ASN A 131 4.89 -5.66 -14.57
C ASN A 131 4.16 -5.08 -13.36
N PRO A 132 3.86 -3.77 -13.32
CA PRO A 132 3.21 -3.15 -12.16
C PRO A 132 1.91 -3.85 -11.80
N GLY A 133 1.82 -4.34 -10.56
CA GLY A 133 0.67 -5.04 -10.02
C GLY A 133 0.69 -6.54 -10.20
N SER A 134 1.67 -7.13 -10.81
CA SER A 134 1.89 -8.56 -10.69
C SER A 134 2.17 -8.92 -9.21
N HIS A 135 2.04 -10.19 -8.86
CA HIS A 135 2.39 -10.65 -7.53
C HIS A 135 3.89 -10.46 -7.26
N ALA A 136 4.74 -10.76 -8.23
CA ALA A 136 6.19 -10.58 -8.14
C ALA A 136 6.59 -9.10 -7.93
N ALA A 137 5.96 -8.16 -8.66
CA ALA A 137 6.19 -6.73 -8.44
C ALA A 137 5.75 -6.28 -7.05
N ASN A 138 4.64 -6.82 -6.53
CA ASN A 138 4.18 -6.52 -5.17
C ASN A 138 5.11 -7.13 -4.11
N CYS A 139 5.69 -8.31 -4.35
CA CYS A 139 6.70 -8.89 -3.46
C CYS A 139 7.96 -8.00 -3.41
N LEU A 140 8.44 -7.54 -4.56
CA LEU A 140 9.57 -6.62 -4.63
C LEU A 140 9.28 -5.28 -3.93
N LEU A 141 8.06 -4.76 -4.11
CA LEU A 141 7.62 -3.55 -3.41
C LEU A 141 7.51 -3.78 -1.89
N ALA A 142 7.10 -4.97 -1.45
CA ALA A 142 7.05 -5.32 -0.03
C ALA A 142 8.45 -5.31 0.59
N ARG A 143 9.47 -5.87 -0.06
CA ARG A 143 10.87 -5.76 0.37
C ARG A 143 11.27 -4.29 0.57
N ARG A 144 11.03 -3.42 -0.43
CA ARG A 144 11.36 -1.99 -0.36
C ARG A 144 10.61 -1.25 0.75
N LEU A 145 9.38 -1.65 1.04
CA LEU A 145 8.62 -1.13 2.18
C LEU A 145 9.23 -1.57 3.52
N CYS A 146 9.66 -2.84 3.64
CA CYS A 146 10.36 -3.34 4.83
C CYS A 146 11.66 -2.57 5.07
N GLU A 147 12.49 -2.36 4.04
CA GLU A 147 13.73 -1.57 4.11
C GLU A 147 13.50 -0.14 4.61
N ARG A 148 12.31 0.42 4.36
CA ARG A 148 11.90 1.74 4.84
C ARG A 148 11.16 1.71 6.17
N GLY A 149 11.14 0.56 6.84
CA GLY A 149 10.58 0.42 8.19
C GLY A 149 9.07 0.32 8.26
N VAL A 150 8.37 -0.02 7.18
CA VAL A 150 6.96 -0.39 7.23
C VAL A 150 6.84 -1.71 7.96
N ARG A 151 6.11 -1.72 9.07
CA ARG A 151 6.10 -2.85 10.00
C ARG A 151 5.18 -3.98 9.58
N PHE A 152 4.04 -3.65 8.99
CA PHE A 152 3.05 -4.64 8.59
C PHE A 152 2.67 -4.47 7.13
N ILE A 153 2.90 -5.51 6.33
CA ILE A 153 2.61 -5.52 4.91
C ILE A 153 1.79 -6.76 4.60
N GLN A 154 0.64 -6.56 3.97
CA GLN A 154 -0.25 -7.65 3.61
C GLN A 154 -0.36 -7.75 2.09
N LEU A 155 0.07 -8.89 1.56
CA LEU A 155 -0.01 -9.23 0.14
C LEU A 155 -1.27 -10.05 -0.11
N TYR A 156 -2.09 -9.62 -1.05
CA TYR A 156 -3.27 -10.36 -1.49
C TYR A 156 -3.12 -10.75 -2.96
N HIS A 157 -3.36 -12.03 -3.23
CA HIS A 157 -3.52 -12.55 -4.57
C HIS A 157 -4.84 -13.30 -4.66
N ARG A 158 -5.68 -12.96 -5.66
CA ARG A 158 -7.02 -13.52 -5.83
C ARG A 158 -6.99 -14.78 -6.68
N GLY A 159 -8.12 -15.49 -6.74
CA GLY A 159 -8.35 -16.56 -7.72
C GLY A 159 -7.96 -17.94 -7.23
N TRP A 160 -7.78 -18.16 -5.93
CA TRP A 160 -7.48 -19.48 -5.38
C TRP A 160 -8.69 -20.38 -5.19
N ASP A 161 -9.90 -19.83 -5.22
CA ASP A 161 -11.15 -20.55 -5.01
C ASP A 161 -11.62 -21.20 -6.32
N HIS A 162 -11.05 -22.36 -6.63
CA HIS A 162 -11.33 -23.11 -7.85
C HIS A 162 -12.35 -24.22 -7.59
N HIS A 163 -13.51 -24.13 -8.23
CA HIS A 163 -14.58 -25.13 -8.15
C HIS A 163 -14.61 -26.07 -9.38
N SER A 164 -13.86 -25.78 -10.44
CA SER A 164 -13.78 -26.57 -11.67
C SER A 164 -12.41 -26.45 -12.31
N ASN A 165 -12.05 -27.45 -13.13
CA ASN A 165 -10.80 -27.50 -13.87
C ASN A 165 -9.56 -27.17 -13.01
N ILE A 166 -9.48 -27.74 -11.83
CA ILE A 166 -8.36 -27.53 -10.89
C ILE A 166 -7.01 -27.85 -11.54
N PRO A 167 -6.85 -28.98 -12.29
CA PRO A 167 -5.58 -29.30 -12.94
C PRO A 167 -5.11 -28.25 -13.96
N GLY A 168 -6.00 -27.48 -14.57
CA GLY A 168 -5.65 -26.42 -15.51
C GLY A 168 -5.43 -25.05 -14.86
N ARG A 169 -6.20 -24.76 -13.81
CA ARG A 169 -6.18 -23.43 -13.15
C ARG A 169 -5.11 -23.32 -12.08
N HIS A 170 -4.93 -24.35 -11.28
CA HIS A 170 -4.01 -24.31 -10.15
C HIS A 170 -2.54 -24.07 -10.56
N PRO A 171 -1.98 -24.79 -11.56
CA PRO A 171 -0.63 -24.53 -12.03
C PRO A 171 -0.41 -23.10 -12.54
N LYS A 172 -1.45 -22.48 -13.10
CA LYS A 172 -1.37 -21.12 -13.60
C LYS A 172 -1.22 -20.13 -12.46
N ILE A 173 -2.04 -20.23 -11.42
CA ILE A 173 -2.01 -19.29 -10.30
C ILE A 173 -0.77 -19.49 -9.42
N THR A 174 -0.31 -20.74 -9.24
CA THR A 174 0.95 -21.01 -8.53
C THR A 174 2.13 -20.38 -9.26
N LYS A 175 2.18 -20.51 -10.60
CA LYS A 175 3.23 -19.86 -11.40
C LYS A 175 3.23 -18.33 -11.25
N GLU A 176 2.08 -17.70 -11.06
CA GLU A 176 1.97 -16.25 -10.83
C GLU A 176 2.55 -15.84 -9.46
N THR A 177 2.61 -16.75 -8.49
CA THR A 177 2.95 -16.42 -7.09
C THR A 177 4.25 -17.01 -6.57
N ASP A 178 4.67 -18.17 -7.05
CA ASP A 178 5.75 -18.96 -6.44
C ASP A 178 7.09 -18.23 -6.43
N GLN A 179 7.55 -17.79 -7.60
CA GLN A 179 8.88 -17.19 -7.72
C GLN A 179 9.00 -15.90 -6.90
N GLY A 180 8.01 -15.00 -6.99
CA GLY A 180 8.01 -13.75 -6.25
C GLY A 180 7.98 -13.96 -4.73
N SER A 181 7.18 -14.93 -4.28
CA SER A 181 7.11 -15.28 -2.85
C SER A 181 8.41 -15.88 -2.34
N ALA A 182 9.00 -16.82 -3.07
CA ALA A 182 10.29 -17.42 -2.73
C ALA A 182 11.40 -16.36 -2.70
N ALA A 183 11.43 -15.47 -3.68
CA ALA A 183 12.39 -14.37 -3.75
C ALA A 183 12.30 -13.45 -2.53
N LEU A 184 11.09 -13.06 -2.14
CA LEU A 184 10.87 -12.21 -0.98
C LEU A 184 11.40 -12.83 0.31
N VAL A 185 11.18 -14.13 0.51
CA VAL A 185 11.68 -14.85 1.70
C VAL A 185 13.20 -14.97 1.72
N MET A 186 13.83 -15.07 0.53
CA MET A 186 15.30 -15.16 0.43
C MET A 186 16.00 -13.80 0.53
N ASP A 187 15.31 -12.72 0.22
CA ASP A 187 15.87 -11.36 0.13
C ASP A 187 15.67 -10.54 1.42
N LEU A 188 14.81 -11.00 2.34
CA LEU A 188 14.58 -10.44 3.68
C LEU A 188 15.45 -11.12 4.75
#